data_82ecf83e512ee0c0bc864469405edc4f
#
_entry.id   82ecf83e512ee0c0bc864469405edc4f
#
_cell.length_a   1.000
_cell.length_b   1.000
_cell.length_c   1.000
_cell.angle_alpha   90.00
_cell.angle_beta   90.00
_cell.angle_gamma   90.00
#
_symmetry.space_group_name_H-M   'P 1'
#
loop_
_entity.id
_entity.type
_entity.pdbx_description
1 polymer ?
#
loop_
_entity_poly.entity_id
_entity_poly.type
_entity_poly.pdbx_seq_one_letter_code
_entity_poly.pdbx_strand_id
1 'polypeptide(L)'
;MSKPLIFTVLLMATALLAGYAAEPEPQLISYKVALRNGESVWDACAKIASSKDDVREVVYNTMKENHISNPGSVQPGTEIVIRVKEMN
;
A
#
# COMPACT_ATOMS: atom_id res chain seq x y z
N MET A 1 -27.49 38.05 14.19
CA MET A 1 -27.37 36.62 14.49
C MET A 1 -27.26 35.73 13.25
N SER A 2 -26.82 36.28 12.17
CA SER A 2 -26.55 35.53 10.95
C SER A 2 -25.23 34.78 10.96
N LYS A 3 -24.31 35.16 11.88
CA LYS A 3 -22.97 34.57 11.92
C LYS A 3 -22.92 33.08 12.19
N PRO A 4 -23.67 32.49 13.15
CA PRO A 4 -23.64 31.05 13.35
C PRO A 4 -24.21 30.26 12.20
N LEU A 5 -25.20 30.78 11.51
CA LEU A 5 -25.82 30.14 10.35
C LEU A 5 -24.87 30.08 9.16
N ILE A 6 -24.14 31.17 8.88
CA ILE A 6 -23.15 31.22 7.83
C ILE A 6 -22.03 30.22 8.09
N PHE A 7 -21.61 30.09 9.34
CA PHE A 7 -20.58 29.13 9.75
C PHE A 7 -20.99 27.70 9.52
N THR A 8 -22.26 27.37 9.85
CA THR A 8 -22.78 26.03 9.66
C THR A 8 -22.86 25.64 8.19
N VAL A 9 -23.30 26.57 7.34
CA VAL A 9 -23.39 26.34 5.90
C VAL A 9 -22.01 26.14 5.29
N LEU A 10 -21.02 26.90 5.73
CA LEU A 10 -19.65 26.77 5.26
C LEU A 10 -19.05 25.42 5.62
N LEU A 11 -19.32 24.93 6.83
CA LEU A 11 -18.85 23.63 7.28
C LEU A 11 -19.47 22.50 6.47
N MET A 12 -20.74 22.58 6.17
CA MET A 12 -21.44 21.57 5.35
C MET A 12 -20.90 21.54 3.92
N ALA A 13 -20.65 22.70 3.34
CA ALA A 13 -20.09 22.79 1.99
C ALA A 13 -18.69 22.18 1.92
N THR A 14 -17.86 22.41 2.95
CA THR A 14 -16.51 21.83 3.03
C THR A 14 -16.57 20.31 3.16
N ALA A 15 -17.48 19.78 3.96
CA ALA A 15 -17.66 18.35 4.12
C ALA A 15 -18.11 17.67 2.81
N LEU A 16 -18.98 18.32 2.05
CA LEU A 16 -19.43 17.84 0.76
C LEU A 16 -18.29 17.80 -0.26
N LEU A 17 -17.46 18.83 -0.29
CA LEU A 17 -16.31 18.89 -1.18
C LEU A 17 -15.27 17.82 -0.84
N ALA A 18 -15.03 17.57 0.44
CA ALA A 18 -14.12 16.53 0.89
C ALA A 18 -14.63 15.13 0.51
N GLY A 19 -15.96 14.90 0.62
CA GLY A 19 -16.55 13.65 0.20
C GLY A 19 -16.48 13.41 -1.31
N TYR A 20 -16.55 14.47 -2.09
CA TYR A 20 -16.45 14.40 -3.54
C TYR A 20 -15.03 14.14 -4.02
N ALA A 21 -14.05 14.69 -3.33
CA ALA A 21 -12.65 14.58 -3.71
C ALA A 21 -12.00 13.27 -3.27
N ALA A 22 -12.61 12.57 -2.32
CA ALA A 22 -12.04 11.34 -1.77
C ALA A 22 -12.45 10.15 -2.64
N GLU A 23 -11.56 9.78 -3.56
CA GLU A 23 -11.70 8.49 -4.24
C GLU A 23 -11.25 7.38 -3.29
N PRO A 24 -11.98 6.24 -3.25
CA PRO A 24 -11.55 5.14 -2.39
C PRO A 24 -10.20 4.60 -2.86
N GLU A 25 -9.23 4.60 -1.97
CA GLU A 25 -7.95 3.99 -2.25
C GLU A 25 -8.11 2.47 -2.39
N PRO A 26 -7.37 1.85 -3.32
CA PRO A 26 -7.40 0.39 -3.43
C PRO A 26 -6.90 -0.22 -2.14
N GLN A 27 -7.61 -1.22 -1.64
CA GLN A 27 -7.23 -1.90 -0.41
C GLN A 27 -6.01 -2.77 -0.64
N LEU A 28 -5.09 -2.74 0.31
CA LEU A 28 -3.89 -3.54 0.28
C LEU A 28 -4.06 -4.77 1.16
N ILE A 29 -3.59 -5.91 0.65
CA ILE A 29 -3.53 -7.16 1.40
C ILE A 29 -2.08 -7.40 1.78
N SER A 30 -1.84 -7.72 3.04
CA SER A 30 -0.49 -8.01 3.55
C SER A 30 -0.26 -9.49 3.60
N TYR A 31 0.86 -9.95 3.03
CA TYR A 31 1.30 -11.34 3.09
C TYR A 31 2.62 -11.43 3.83
N LYS A 32 2.72 -12.37 4.73
CA LYS A 32 3.96 -12.67 5.44
C LYS A 32 4.60 -13.88 4.77
N VAL A 33 5.77 -13.69 4.19
CA VAL A 33 6.42 -14.69 3.36
C VAL A 33 7.83 -14.93 3.85
N ALA A 34 8.23 -16.20 3.94
CA ALA A 34 9.62 -16.57 4.19
C ALA A 34 10.32 -16.86 2.87
N LEU A 35 11.47 -16.24 2.65
CA LEU A 35 12.25 -16.47 1.44
C LEU A 35 12.83 -17.87 1.43
N ARG A 36 12.74 -18.53 0.27
CA ARG A 36 13.33 -19.84 0.04
C ARG A 36 14.75 -19.71 -0.47
N ASN A 37 15.49 -20.83 -0.43
CA ASN A 37 16.84 -20.88 -1.01
C ASN A 37 16.78 -20.53 -2.50
N GLY A 38 17.62 -19.59 -2.90
CA GLY A 38 17.69 -19.14 -4.29
C GLY A 38 16.59 -18.17 -4.71
N GLU A 39 15.67 -17.85 -3.81
CA GLU A 39 14.59 -16.89 -4.09
C GLU A 39 15.02 -15.48 -3.71
N SER A 40 14.81 -14.53 -4.62
CA SER A 40 15.06 -13.13 -4.35
C SER A 40 13.80 -12.44 -3.85
N VAL A 41 13.96 -11.21 -3.33
CA VAL A 41 12.81 -10.37 -2.96
C VAL A 41 11.92 -10.12 -4.19
N TRP A 42 12.54 -9.92 -5.36
CA TRP A 42 11.81 -9.74 -6.60
C TRP A 42 10.94 -10.96 -6.92
N ASP A 43 11.50 -12.15 -6.82
CA ASP A 43 10.79 -13.40 -7.11
C ASP A 43 9.58 -13.57 -6.18
N ALA A 44 9.76 -13.31 -4.89
CA ALA A 44 8.69 -13.41 -3.91
C ALA A 44 7.58 -12.40 -4.21
N CYS A 45 7.93 -11.17 -4.52
CA CYS A 45 6.96 -10.13 -4.87
C CYS A 45 6.21 -10.47 -6.16
N ALA A 46 6.90 -10.98 -7.17
CA ALA A 46 6.30 -11.33 -8.46
C ALA A 46 5.27 -12.43 -8.33
N LYS A 47 5.49 -13.39 -7.42
CA LYS A 47 4.54 -14.48 -7.18
C LYS A 47 3.24 -14.00 -6.54
N ILE A 48 3.32 -12.96 -5.72
CA ILE A 48 2.19 -12.49 -4.90
C ILE A 48 1.49 -11.31 -5.56
N ALA A 49 2.19 -10.51 -6.35
CA ALA A 49 1.64 -9.32 -6.99
C ALA A 49 0.39 -9.66 -7.81
N SER A 50 -0.63 -8.83 -7.67
CA SER A 50 -1.86 -8.97 -8.43
C SER A 50 -1.72 -8.35 -9.83
N SER A 51 -2.71 -8.58 -10.69
CA SER A 51 -2.74 -7.96 -12.01
C SER A 51 -2.86 -6.43 -11.94
N LYS A 52 -3.27 -5.89 -10.78
CA LYS A 52 -3.37 -4.44 -10.56
C LYS A 52 -2.08 -3.82 -10.04
N ASP A 53 -1.09 -4.65 -9.71
CA ASP A 53 0.18 -4.18 -9.16
C ASP A 53 1.23 -3.99 -10.26
N ASP A 54 2.10 -3.02 -10.04
CA ASP A 54 3.38 -2.95 -10.72
C ASP A 54 4.41 -3.64 -9.83
N VAL A 55 5.02 -4.70 -10.33
CA VAL A 55 5.97 -5.51 -9.54
C VAL A 55 7.13 -4.66 -9.02
N ARG A 56 7.63 -3.72 -9.81
CA ARG A 56 8.72 -2.83 -9.38
C ARG A 56 8.32 -1.97 -8.19
N GLU A 57 7.08 -1.49 -8.19
CA GLU A 57 6.55 -0.71 -7.08
C GLU A 57 6.38 -1.58 -5.84
N VAL A 58 5.87 -2.81 -6.01
CA VAL A 58 5.72 -3.76 -4.91
C VAL A 58 7.08 -4.09 -4.30
N VAL A 59 8.10 -4.33 -5.12
CA VAL A 59 9.46 -4.61 -4.64
C VAL A 59 10.02 -3.41 -3.87
N TYR A 60 9.87 -2.21 -4.42
CA TYR A 60 10.36 -0.99 -3.77
C TYR A 60 9.72 -0.80 -2.39
N ASN A 61 8.41 -0.92 -2.32
CA ASN A 61 7.67 -0.75 -1.08
C ASN A 61 8.00 -1.85 -0.06
N THR A 62 8.19 -3.09 -0.54
CA THR A 62 8.59 -4.22 0.30
C THR A 62 9.95 -3.98 0.93
N MET A 63 10.91 -3.54 0.14
CA MET A 63 12.24 -3.24 0.65
C MET A 63 12.20 -2.12 1.68
N LYS A 64 11.45 -1.07 1.41
CA LYS A 64 11.30 0.07 2.30
C LYS A 64 10.66 -0.33 3.63
N GLU A 65 9.56 -1.08 3.59
CA GLU A 65 8.84 -1.51 4.78
C GLU A 65 9.63 -2.47 5.65
N ASN A 66 10.39 -3.36 5.02
CA ASN A 66 11.15 -4.39 5.74
C ASN A 66 12.59 -3.95 6.04
N HIS A 67 12.90 -2.69 5.79
CA HIS A 67 14.24 -2.12 6.03
C HIS A 67 15.35 -2.88 5.30
N ILE A 68 15.08 -3.28 4.06
CA ILE A 68 16.02 -3.98 3.21
C ILE A 68 16.72 -2.95 2.31
N SER A 69 18.02 -2.76 2.47
CA SER A 69 18.79 -1.85 1.63
C SER A 69 19.35 -2.53 0.38
N ASN A 70 19.63 -3.83 0.45
CA ASN A 70 20.14 -4.61 -0.67
C ASN A 70 19.34 -5.90 -0.80
N PRO A 71 18.53 -6.06 -1.88
CA PRO A 71 17.70 -7.26 -2.04
C PRO A 71 18.53 -8.55 -2.17
N GLY A 72 19.80 -8.45 -2.61
CA GLY A 72 20.67 -9.60 -2.73
C GLY A 72 21.27 -10.07 -1.41
N SER A 73 21.15 -9.28 -0.34
CA SER A 73 21.71 -9.63 0.96
C SER A 73 20.71 -10.32 1.88
N VAL A 74 19.47 -10.50 1.46
CA VAL A 74 18.43 -11.13 2.28
C VAL A 74 18.64 -12.64 2.29
N GLN A 75 18.78 -13.20 3.50
CA GLN A 75 19.07 -14.62 3.66
C GLN A 75 17.82 -15.47 3.54
N PRO A 76 17.95 -16.73 3.09
CA PRO A 76 16.84 -17.68 3.09
C PRO A 76 16.26 -17.86 4.49
N GLY A 77 14.95 -18.00 4.58
CA GLY A 77 14.25 -18.11 5.85
C GLY A 77 13.84 -16.78 6.47
N THR A 78 14.33 -15.66 5.95
CA THR A 78 13.92 -14.34 6.43
C THR A 78 12.45 -14.11 6.09
N GLU A 79 11.67 -13.72 7.09
CA GLU A 79 10.27 -13.35 6.89
C GLU A 79 10.18 -11.90 6.45
N ILE A 80 9.46 -11.66 5.37
CA ILE A 80 9.18 -10.31 4.87
C ILE A 80 7.67 -10.12 4.73
N VAL A 81 7.22 -8.88 4.89
CA VAL A 81 5.83 -8.51 4.69
C VAL A 81 5.70 -7.86 3.32
N ILE A 82 4.84 -8.41 2.48
CA ILE A 82 4.57 -7.90 1.14
C ILE A 82 3.13 -7.44 1.07
N ARG A 83 2.90 -6.20 0.64
CA ARG A 83 1.57 -5.65 0.47
C ARG A 83 1.25 -5.51 -1.00
N VAL A 84 0.12 -6.04 -1.39
CA VAL A 84 -0.34 -6.04 -2.78
C VAL A 84 -1.78 -5.53 -2.84
N LYS A 85 -2.19 -5.08 -4.02
CA LYS A 85 -3.55 -4.58 -4.24
C LYS A 85 -4.53 -5.74 -4.30
N GLU A 86 -5.71 -5.54 -3.71
CA GLU A 86 -6.78 -6.52 -3.78
C GLU A 86 -7.30 -6.63 -5.21
N MET A 87 -7.62 -7.86 -5.62
CA MET A 87 -8.02 -8.15 -7.02
C MET A 87 -9.44 -7.71 -7.36
N ASN A 88 -10.25 -7.39 -6.39
CA ASN A 88 -11.67 -7.03 -6.63
C ASN A 88 -11.86 -5.64 -7.19
#